data_09f65cfc0e26ad4304903d9e102e0336
#
_entry.id   09f65cfc0e26ad4304903d9e102e0336
#
_cell.length_a   1.000
_cell.length_b   1.000
_cell.length_c   1.000
_cell.angle_alpha   90.00
_cell.angle_beta   90.00
_cell.angle_gamma   90.00
#
_symmetry.space_group_name_H-M   'P 1'
#
loop_
_entity.id
_entity.type
_entity.pdbx_description
1 polymer ?
#
loop_
_entity_poly.entity_id
_entity_poly.type
_entity_poly.pdbx_seq_one_letter_code
_entity_poly.pdbx_strand_id
1 'polypeptide(L)'
;MDLSDVRKNIDRVDAEIRKLFVERMTLADQVACIKAETEDKIYKPDREEIIIKKQTEGMKPELVREYTALIKRIMEVSRKYQYGV
;
A
#
# COMPACT_ATOMS: atom_id res chain seq x y z
N MET A 1 22.89 -18.19 12.94
CA MET A 1 21.49 -17.71 12.84
C MET A 1 20.59 -18.91 12.62
N ASP A 2 19.66 -19.14 13.49
CA ASP A 2 18.72 -20.25 13.36
C ASP A 2 17.33 -19.75 12.92
N LEU A 3 16.40 -20.66 12.72
CA LEU A 3 15.07 -20.35 12.26
C LEU A 3 14.32 -19.44 13.24
N SER A 4 14.55 -19.61 14.55
CA SER A 4 13.94 -18.78 15.58
C SER A 4 14.37 -17.31 15.44
N ASP A 5 15.64 -17.06 15.16
CA ASP A 5 16.18 -15.71 14.98
C ASP A 5 15.59 -15.05 13.73
N VAL A 6 15.50 -15.80 12.65
CA VAL A 6 14.89 -15.30 11.40
C VAL A 6 13.43 -14.96 11.62
N ARG A 7 12.69 -15.82 12.33
CA ARG A 7 11.26 -15.58 12.63
C ARG A 7 11.06 -14.33 13.49
N LYS A 8 11.93 -14.06 14.45
CA LYS A 8 11.88 -12.84 15.26
C LYS A 8 12.04 -11.60 14.38
N ASN A 9 12.96 -11.67 13.41
CA ASN A 9 13.17 -10.57 12.47
C ASN A 9 11.94 -10.39 11.56
N ILE A 10 11.33 -11.48 11.11
CA ILE A 10 10.09 -11.42 10.31
C ILE A 10 8.98 -10.78 11.14
N ASP A 11 8.82 -11.19 12.40
CA ASP A 11 7.79 -10.61 13.29
C ASP A 11 7.97 -9.10 13.45
N ARG A 12 9.22 -8.64 13.56
CA ARG A 12 9.52 -7.21 13.63
C ARG A 12 9.09 -6.50 12.34
N VAL A 13 9.42 -7.06 11.18
CA VAL A 13 9.06 -6.51 9.88
C VAL A 13 7.54 -6.49 9.72
N ASP A 14 6.86 -7.57 10.09
CA ASP A 14 5.40 -7.65 10.00
C ASP A 14 4.73 -6.58 10.87
N ALA A 15 5.27 -6.31 12.05
CA ALA A 15 4.76 -5.24 12.91
C ALA A 15 4.91 -3.86 12.25
N GLU A 16 6.01 -3.63 11.55
CA GLU A 16 6.21 -2.37 10.80
C GLU A 16 5.26 -2.28 9.61
N ILE A 17 5.03 -3.37 8.90
CA ILE A 17 4.06 -3.41 7.79
C ILE A 17 2.66 -3.06 8.31
N ARG A 18 2.26 -3.66 9.43
CA ARG A 18 0.96 -3.36 10.06
C ARG A 18 0.83 -1.88 10.41
N LYS A 19 1.85 -1.31 11.02
CA LYS A 19 1.87 0.10 11.39
C LYS A 19 1.74 1.00 10.18
N LEU A 20 2.49 0.72 9.12
CA LEU A 20 2.47 1.50 7.89
C LEU A 20 1.15 1.34 7.14
N PHE A 21 0.57 0.15 7.16
CA PHE A 21 -0.75 -0.07 6.57
C PHE A 21 -1.82 0.78 7.26
N VAL A 22 -1.85 0.79 8.59
CA VAL A 22 -2.80 1.60 9.35
C VAL A 22 -2.62 3.09 9.05
N GLU A 23 -1.37 3.55 8.99
CA GLU A 23 -1.05 4.93 8.63
C GLU A 23 -1.54 5.28 7.23
N ARG A 24 -1.29 4.38 6.26
CA ARG A 24 -1.75 4.59 4.88
C ARG A 24 -3.27 4.66 4.79
N MET A 25 -3.98 3.83 5.55
CA MET A 25 -5.44 3.84 5.56
C MET A 25 -5.99 5.11 6.21
N THR A 26 -5.31 5.64 7.23
CA THR A 26 -5.65 6.93 7.84
C THR A 26 -5.52 8.06 6.82
N LEU A 27 -4.45 8.04 6.03
CA LEU A 27 -4.26 9.01 4.95
C LEU A 27 -5.29 8.83 3.84
N ALA A 28 -5.69 7.61 3.56
CA ALA A 28 -6.76 7.33 2.58
C ALA A 28 -8.10 7.94 3.02
N ASP A 29 -8.40 7.92 4.33
CA ASP A 29 -9.57 8.60 4.86
C ASP A 29 -9.53 10.11 4.57
N GLN A 30 -8.37 10.73 4.77
CA GLN A 30 -8.18 12.15 4.50
C GLN A 30 -8.37 12.47 3.03
N VAL A 31 -7.85 11.62 2.15
CA VAL A 31 -8.04 11.76 0.69
C VAL A 31 -9.52 11.65 0.33
N ALA A 32 -10.23 10.69 0.92
CA ALA A 32 -11.65 10.52 0.65
C ALA A 32 -12.47 11.75 1.06
N CYS A 33 -12.16 12.33 2.21
CA CYS A 33 -12.82 13.55 2.68
C CYS A 33 -12.57 14.73 1.73
N ILE A 34 -11.34 14.93 1.30
CA ILE A 34 -10.97 16.01 0.37
C ILE A 34 -11.68 15.80 -0.97
N LYS A 35 -11.68 14.58 -1.52
CA LYS A 35 -12.32 14.29 -2.80
C LYS A 35 -13.83 14.45 -2.74
N ALA A 36 -14.46 14.14 -1.59
CA ALA A 36 -15.88 14.36 -1.39
C ALA A 36 -16.21 15.85 -1.46
N GLU A 37 -15.38 16.71 -0.86
CA GLU A 37 -15.56 18.16 -0.89
C GLU A 37 -15.37 18.75 -2.29
N THR A 38 -14.45 18.17 -3.07
CA THR A 38 -14.12 18.66 -4.42
C THR A 38 -14.83 17.91 -5.53
N GLU A 39 -15.64 16.92 -5.18
CA GLU A 39 -16.34 16.05 -6.14
C GLU A 39 -15.39 15.31 -7.08
N ASP A 40 -14.15 15.07 -6.63
CA ASP A 40 -13.14 14.37 -7.43
C ASP A 40 -13.32 12.85 -7.33
N LYS A 41 -12.77 12.14 -8.29
CA LYS A 41 -12.88 10.67 -8.36
C LYS A 41 -11.90 10.01 -7.39
N ILE A 42 -12.36 8.98 -6.68
CA ILE A 42 -11.52 8.16 -5.80
C ILE A 42 -10.54 7.34 -6.63
N TYR A 43 -11.03 6.68 -7.69
CA TYR A 43 -10.19 5.84 -8.53
C TYR A 43 -9.51 6.65 -9.62
N LYS A 44 -8.16 6.71 -9.56
CA LYS A 44 -7.32 7.36 -10.57
C LYS A 44 -6.26 6.36 -11.04
N PRO A 45 -6.54 5.60 -12.11
CA PRO A 45 -5.62 4.58 -12.58
C PRO A 45 -4.24 5.14 -12.98
N ASP A 46 -4.17 6.35 -13.52
CA ASP A 46 -2.91 6.98 -13.87
C ASP A 46 -2.03 7.20 -12.65
N ARG A 47 -2.64 7.62 -11.53
CA ARG A 47 -1.93 7.80 -10.26
C ARG A 47 -1.41 6.47 -9.73
N GLU A 48 -2.21 5.41 -9.86
CA GLU A 48 -1.81 4.07 -9.40
C GLU A 48 -0.62 3.54 -10.21
N GLU A 49 -0.60 3.76 -11.52
CA GLU A 49 0.53 3.38 -12.37
C GLU A 49 1.80 4.11 -11.98
N ILE A 50 1.70 5.40 -11.68
CA ILE A 50 2.84 6.21 -11.23
C ILE A 50 3.40 5.64 -9.91
N ILE A 51 2.53 5.30 -8.98
CA ILE A 51 2.94 4.71 -7.70
C ILE A 51 3.69 3.41 -7.92
N ILE A 52 3.15 2.50 -8.74
CA ILE A 52 3.77 1.21 -9.03
C ILE A 52 5.16 1.41 -9.63
N LYS A 53 5.27 2.26 -10.64
CA LYS A 53 6.53 2.54 -11.33
C LYS A 53 7.57 3.08 -10.35
N LYS A 54 7.19 4.05 -9.53
CA LYS A 54 8.08 4.68 -8.57
C LYS A 54 8.54 3.69 -7.50
N GLN A 55 7.64 2.86 -7.00
CA GLN A 55 7.94 1.93 -5.92
C GLN A 55 8.75 0.72 -6.36
N THR A 56 8.69 0.34 -7.64
CA THR A 56 9.45 -0.79 -8.16
C THR A 56 10.80 -0.38 -8.74
N GLU A 57 11.08 0.91 -8.83
CA GLU A 57 12.33 1.43 -9.36
C GLU A 57 13.51 0.99 -8.47
N GLY A 58 14.55 0.42 -9.09
CA GLY A 58 15.72 -0.09 -8.37
C GLY A 58 15.51 -1.40 -7.63
N MET A 59 14.33 -1.98 -7.70
CA MET A 59 14.03 -3.25 -7.05
C MET A 59 14.57 -4.42 -7.86
N LYS A 60 14.98 -5.51 -7.18
CA LYS A 60 15.42 -6.73 -7.85
C LYS A 60 14.30 -7.27 -8.76
N PRO A 61 14.62 -7.65 -10.02
CA PRO A 61 13.60 -8.10 -10.97
C PRO A 61 12.67 -9.20 -10.44
N GLU A 62 13.21 -10.16 -9.69
CA GLU A 62 12.41 -11.25 -9.14
C GLU A 62 11.40 -10.80 -8.06
N LEU A 63 11.58 -9.61 -7.51
CA LEU A 63 10.67 -9.04 -6.51
C LEU A 63 9.66 -8.07 -7.12
N VAL A 64 9.93 -7.52 -8.31
CA VAL A 64 9.05 -6.53 -8.96
C VAL A 64 7.64 -7.09 -9.15
N ARG A 65 7.54 -8.30 -9.67
CA ARG A 65 6.24 -8.95 -9.92
C ARG A 65 5.45 -9.13 -8.62
N GLU A 66 6.13 -9.64 -7.59
CA GLU A 66 5.50 -9.92 -6.30
C GLU A 66 5.09 -8.64 -5.59
N TYR A 67 5.95 -7.63 -5.59
CA TYR A 67 5.65 -6.35 -4.98
C TYR A 67 4.51 -5.64 -5.73
N THR A 68 4.52 -5.70 -7.07
CA THR A 68 3.45 -5.10 -7.88
C THR A 68 2.09 -5.70 -7.50
N ALA A 69 2.02 -7.02 -7.34
CA ALA A 69 0.79 -7.69 -6.92
C ALA A 69 0.34 -7.20 -5.53
N LEU A 70 1.28 -7.07 -4.60
CA LEU A 70 0.99 -6.59 -3.25
C LEU A 70 0.47 -5.15 -3.24
N ILE A 71 1.17 -4.23 -3.91
CA ILE A 71 0.78 -2.82 -3.90
C ILE A 71 -0.55 -2.59 -4.62
N LYS A 72 -0.81 -3.34 -5.69
CA LYS A 72 -2.12 -3.31 -6.37
C LYS A 72 -3.25 -3.71 -5.42
N ARG A 73 -3.03 -4.75 -4.61
CA ARG A 73 -4.02 -5.19 -3.63
C ARG A 73 -4.23 -4.14 -2.54
N ILE A 74 -3.17 -3.52 -2.07
CA ILE A 74 -3.25 -2.43 -1.09
C ILE A 74 -4.08 -1.28 -1.65
N MET A 75 -3.83 -0.88 -2.89
CA MET A 75 -4.59 0.19 -3.54
C MET A 75 -6.06 -0.19 -3.74
N GLU A 76 -6.34 -1.45 -4.10
CA GLU A 76 -7.72 -1.94 -4.23
C GLU A 76 -8.46 -1.89 -2.89
N VAL A 77 -7.82 -2.36 -1.82
CA VAL A 77 -8.38 -2.31 -0.47
C VAL A 77 -8.63 -0.86 -0.05
N SER A 78 -7.70 0.04 -0.35
CA SER A 78 -7.83 1.47 -0.05
C SER A 78 -9.03 2.09 -0.77
N ARG A 79 -9.23 1.78 -2.06
CA ARG A 79 -10.39 2.28 -2.81
C ARG A 79 -11.70 1.80 -2.20
N LYS A 80 -11.80 0.51 -1.88
CA LYS A 80 -12.99 -0.05 -1.24
C LYS A 80 -13.29 0.63 0.09
N TYR A 81 -12.25 0.87 0.87
CA TYR A 81 -12.35 1.55 2.16
C TYR A 81 -12.83 2.99 1.97
N GLN A 82 -12.29 3.73 1.00
CA GLN A 82 -12.69 5.10 0.69
C GLN A 82 -14.16 5.19 0.27
N TYR A 83 -14.63 4.24 -0.54
CA TYR A 83 -16.04 4.20 -0.96
C TYR A 83 -16.98 3.88 0.20
N GLY A 84 -16.52 3.14 1.22
CA GLY A 84 -17.31 2.76 2.37
C GLY A 84 -17.39 3.80 3.48
N VAL A 85 -16.66 4.89 3.35
CA VAL A 85 -16.58 5.95 4.38
C VAL A 85 -17.61 7.06 4.17
#